data_93f4a5dbb41390aaa445dc89bca73de1
#
_entry.id   93f4a5dbb41390aaa445dc89bca73de1
#
_cell.length_a   1.000
_cell.length_b   1.000
_cell.length_c   1.000
_cell.angle_alpha   90.00
_cell.angle_beta   90.00
_cell.angle_gamma   90.00
#
_symmetry.space_group_name_H-M   'P 1'
#
loop_
_entity.id
_entity.type
_entity.pdbx_description
1 polymer ?
#
loop_
_entity_poly.entity_id
_entity_poly.type
_entity_poly.pdbx_seq_one_letter_code
_entity_poly.pdbx_strand_id
1 'polypeptide(L)'
;GNRYYYGEGVIQDYKEAAKWYKLAAEQGTDKAQFNLGNMYSNGLGVIQDYKEAVKWYKLAAEQGFAKAQYNLGFMYSNGQGVLQDYKEAAKWYALAAEQGHARAQLDLGFMYKEGKGVLQDYKEAFKWYKLAAEQGYARAQFNLGFMYYRGLGVIQDYKEAVKWYE
;
A
#
# COMPACT_ATOMS: atom_id res chain seq x y z
N GLY A 1 8.99 14.28 -16.29
CA GLY A 1 8.49 14.36 -14.92
C GLY A 1 9.61 14.20 -13.90
N ASN A 2 10.29 13.04 -13.89
CA ASN A 2 11.28 12.70 -12.84
C ASN A 2 12.36 13.77 -12.66
N ARG A 3 12.97 14.27 -13.73
CA ARG A 3 14.02 15.30 -13.63
C ARG A 3 13.56 16.53 -12.83
N TYR A 4 12.38 17.05 -13.14
CA TYR A 4 11.81 18.19 -12.41
C TYR A 4 11.37 17.83 -10.99
N TYR A 5 10.90 16.60 -10.78
CA TYR A 5 10.47 16.14 -9.46
C TYR A 5 11.65 16.01 -8.49
N TYR A 6 12.80 15.49 -8.95
CA TYR A 6 13.99 15.27 -8.12
C TYR A 6 15.07 16.35 -8.28
N GLY A 7 14.95 17.25 -9.24
CA GLY A 7 15.99 18.25 -9.53
C GLY A 7 17.21 17.65 -10.23
N GLU A 8 17.05 16.57 -11.00
CA GLU A 8 18.15 15.88 -11.65
C GLU A 8 18.58 16.63 -12.93
N GLY A 9 19.67 17.42 -12.83
CA GLY A 9 20.22 18.23 -13.91
C GLY A 9 19.38 19.47 -14.26
N VAL A 10 18.35 19.77 -13.47
CA VAL A 10 17.47 20.94 -13.57
C VAL A 10 17.10 21.41 -12.17
N ILE A 11 16.65 22.65 -12.02
CA ILE A 11 16.06 23.12 -10.77
C ILE A 11 14.78 22.33 -10.49
N GLN A 12 14.60 21.85 -9.26
CA GLN A 12 13.38 21.15 -8.85
C GLN A 12 12.15 22.04 -9.04
N ASP A 13 11.18 21.54 -9.79
CA ASP A 13 9.93 22.23 -10.07
C ASP A 13 8.77 21.23 -10.11
N TYR A 14 7.99 21.19 -9.03
CA TYR A 14 6.84 20.29 -8.95
C TYR A 14 5.70 20.64 -9.92
N LYS A 15 5.52 21.93 -10.27
CA LYS A 15 4.50 22.32 -11.24
C LYS A 15 4.85 21.79 -12.63
N GLU A 16 6.12 21.93 -13.00
CA GLU A 16 6.61 21.40 -14.26
C GLU A 16 6.60 19.86 -14.26
N ALA A 17 6.99 19.23 -13.15
CA ALA A 17 6.89 17.78 -12.99
C ALA A 17 5.45 17.26 -13.19
N ALA A 18 4.45 17.96 -12.61
CA ALA A 18 3.04 17.61 -12.74
C ALA A 18 2.55 17.63 -14.19
N LYS A 19 2.94 18.66 -14.96
CA LYS A 19 2.61 18.73 -16.39
C LYS A 19 3.14 17.53 -17.17
N TRP A 20 4.42 17.20 -16.98
CA TRP A 20 5.04 16.06 -17.66
C TRP A 20 4.47 14.72 -17.24
N TYR A 21 4.18 14.52 -15.93
CA TYR A 21 3.50 13.31 -15.49
C TYR A 21 2.09 13.21 -16.04
N LYS A 22 1.35 14.32 -16.12
CA LYS A 22 0.01 14.35 -16.70
C LYS A 22 0.02 13.92 -18.16
N LEU A 23 0.90 14.47 -18.97
CA LEU A 23 1.04 14.09 -20.38
C LEU A 23 1.34 12.59 -20.54
N ALA A 24 2.23 12.02 -19.73
CA ALA A 24 2.56 10.61 -19.79
C ALA A 24 1.45 9.72 -19.22
N ALA A 25 0.74 10.19 -18.18
CA ALA A 25 -0.37 9.49 -17.56
C ALA A 25 -1.59 9.37 -18.48
N GLU A 26 -1.87 10.44 -19.23
CA GLU A 26 -2.92 10.47 -20.27
C GLU A 26 -2.61 9.52 -21.45
N GLN A 27 -1.33 9.22 -21.69
CA GLN A 27 -0.88 8.20 -22.63
C GLN A 27 -0.89 6.76 -22.04
N GLY A 28 -1.39 6.60 -20.84
CA GLY A 28 -1.57 5.28 -20.22
C GLY A 28 -0.36 4.76 -19.42
N THR A 29 0.72 5.54 -19.25
CA THR A 29 1.90 5.08 -18.50
C THR A 29 1.57 4.92 -17.00
N ASP A 30 1.59 3.68 -16.49
CA ASP A 30 1.25 3.30 -15.11
C ASP A 30 2.06 4.06 -14.04
N LYS A 31 3.38 4.15 -14.22
CA LYS A 31 4.27 4.91 -13.33
C LYS A 31 3.96 6.40 -13.31
N ALA A 32 3.58 6.97 -14.45
CA ALA A 32 3.22 8.38 -14.52
C ALA A 32 1.86 8.63 -13.85
N GLN A 33 0.90 7.75 -14.03
CA GLN A 33 -0.39 7.78 -13.35
C GLN A 33 -0.20 7.68 -11.83
N PHE A 34 0.61 6.75 -11.35
CA PHE A 34 0.96 6.63 -9.94
C PHE A 34 1.61 7.90 -9.39
N ASN A 35 2.62 8.45 -10.09
CA ASN A 35 3.31 9.66 -9.66
C ASN A 35 2.38 10.87 -9.64
N LEU A 36 1.52 11.00 -10.64
CA LEU A 36 0.51 12.07 -10.67
C LEU A 36 -0.51 11.92 -9.52
N GLY A 37 -0.93 10.70 -9.22
CA GLY A 37 -1.74 10.40 -8.05
C GLY A 37 -1.06 10.84 -6.75
N ASN A 38 0.24 10.57 -6.60
CA ASN A 38 1.02 11.05 -5.45
C ASN A 38 1.06 12.58 -5.37
N MET A 39 1.21 13.25 -6.51
CA MET A 39 1.22 14.72 -6.54
C MET A 39 -0.10 15.32 -6.09
N TYR A 40 -1.23 14.79 -6.56
CA TYR A 40 -2.55 15.21 -6.09
C TYR A 40 -2.80 14.84 -4.62
N SER A 41 -2.37 13.67 -4.18
CA SER A 41 -2.52 13.25 -2.77
C SER A 41 -1.74 14.13 -1.80
N ASN A 42 -0.60 14.68 -2.23
CA ASN A 42 0.29 15.48 -1.36
C ASN A 42 0.25 17.00 -1.66
N GLY A 43 -0.45 17.45 -2.70
CA GLY A 43 -0.46 18.85 -3.10
C GLY A 43 0.87 19.33 -3.67
N LEU A 44 1.64 18.45 -4.33
CA LEU A 44 2.94 18.79 -4.90
C LEU A 44 2.80 19.31 -6.32
N GLY A 45 3.01 20.60 -6.51
CA GLY A 45 2.87 21.27 -7.80
C GLY A 45 1.44 21.40 -8.34
N VAL A 46 0.48 20.84 -7.62
CA VAL A 46 -0.97 20.90 -7.86
C VAL A 46 -1.68 21.17 -6.56
N ILE A 47 -2.94 21.64 -6.61
CA ILE A 47 -3.78 21.71 -5.42
C ILE A 47 -4.07 20.29 -4.95
N GLN A 48 -3.95 20.01 -3.64
CA GLN A 48 -4.27 18.71 -3.08
C GLN A 48 -5.72 18.32 -3.39
N ASP A 49 -5.87 17.15 -3.99
CA ASP A 49 -7.18 16.60 -4.34
C ASP A 49 -7.14 15.06 -4.27
N TYR A 50 -7.72 14.52 -3.20
CA TYR A 50 -7.78 13.07 -3.00
C TYR A 50 -8.67 12.36 -4.02
N LYS A 51 -9.69 13.01 -4.61
CA LYS A 51 -10.53 12.42 -5.65
C LYS A 51 -9.74 12.24 -6.94
N GLU A 52 -8.98 13.25 -7.34
CA GLU A 52 -8.05 13.13 -8.48
C GLU A 52 -6.95 12.10 -8.20
N ALA A 53 -6.40 12.07 -6.97
CA ALA A 53 -5.41 11.06 -6.60
C ALA A 53 -5.97 9.63 -6.77
N VAL A 54 -7.18 9.36 -6.27
CA VAL A 54 -7.86 8.05 -6.42
C VAL A 54 -8.04 7.69 -7.89
N LYS A 55 -8.47 8.63 -8.73
CA LYS A 55 -8.66 8.39 -10.17
C LYS A 55 -7.35 7.92 -10.84
N TRP A 56 -6.25 8.60 -10.56
CA TRP A 56 -4.96 8.27 -11.14
C TRP A 56 -4.37 6.98 -10.55
N TYR A 57 -4.51 6.75 -9.23
CA TYR A 57 -4.11 5.48 -8.63
C TYR A 57 -4.91 4.30 -9.19
N LYS A 58 -6.22 4.48 -9.43
CA LYS A 58 -7.08 3.43 -9.99
C LYS A 58 -6.60 3.01 -11.38
N LEU A 59 -6.32 3.96 -12.26
CA LEU A 59 -5.79 3.67 -13.59
C LEU A 59 -4.48 2.88 -13.56
N ALA A 60 -3.54 3.26 -12.68
CA ALA A 60 -2.29 2.54 -12.52
C ALA A 60 -2.48 1.16 -11.85
N ALA A 61 -3.39 1.06 -10.86
CA ALA A 61 -3.69 -0.17 -10.15
C ALA A 61 -4.36 -1.23 -11.04
N GLU A 62 -5.25 -0.81 -11.92
CA GLU A 62 -5.90 -1.65 -12.94
C GLU A 62 -4.89 -2.22 -13.95
N GLN A 63 -3.78 -1.54 -14.18
CA GLN A 63 -2.66 -2.04 -14.97
C GLN A 63 -1.72 -2.97 -14.18
N GLY A 64 -2.03 -3.27 -12.92
CA GLY A 64 -1.24 -4.17 -12.09
C GLY A 64 -0.10 -3.50 -11.32
N PHE A 65 -0.01 -2.18 -11.27
CA PHE A 65 1.07 -1.49 -10.56
C PHE A 65 0.89 -1.60 -9.03
N ALA A 66 1.68 -2.47 -8.39
CA ALA A 66 1.51 -2.86 -6.98
C ALA A 66 1.48 -1.67 -6.01
N LYS A 67 2.33 -0.65 -6.23
CA LYS A 67 2.35 0.56 -5.39
C LYS A 67 1.05 1.37 -5.51
N ALA A 68 0.45 1.41 -6.71
CA ALA A 68 -0.83 2.08 -6.92
C ALA A 68 -1.98 1.28 -6.30
N GLN A 69 -1.95 -0.05 -6.41
CA GLN A 69 -2.92 -0.93 -5.74
C GLN A 69 -2.87 -0.72 -4.22
N TYR A 70 -1.67 -0.67 -3.63
CA TYR A 70 -1.52 -0.38 -2.21
C TYR A 70 -2.11 0.99 -1.84
N ASN A 71 -1.74 2.05 -2.58
CA ASN A 71 -2.25 3.39 -2.30
C ASN A 71 -3.76 3.50 -2.46
N LEU A 72 -4.32 2.84 -3.48
CA LEU A 72 -5.77 2.79 -3.67
C LEU A 72 -6.48 2.07 -2.52
N GLY A 73 -5.95 0.94 -2.07
CA GLY A 73 -6.42 0.24 -0.87
C GLY A 73 -6.38 1.13 0.37
N PHE A 74 -5.31 1.90 0.53
CA PHE A 74 -5.18 2.87 1.62
C PHE A 74 -6.24 3.99 1.56
N MET A 75 -6.52 4.52 0.35
CA MET A 75 -7.57 5.53 0.15
C MET A 75 -8.96 4.99 0.55
N TYR A 76 -9.30 3.77 0.13
CA TYR A 76 -10.56 3.11 0.53
C TYR A 76 -10.60 2.81 2.04
N SER A 77 -9.50 2.35 2.62
CA SER A 77 -9.43 2.06 4.07
C SER A 77 -9.66 3.30 4.93
N ASN A 78 -9.27 4.48 4.45
CA ASN A 78 -9.34 5.73 5.21
C ASN A 78 -10.47 6.67 4.74
N GLY A 79 -11.20 6.34 3.67
CA GLY A 79 -12.23 7.23 3.12
C GLY A 79 -11.65 8.51 2.51
N GLN A 80 -10.42 8.46 1.97
CA GLN A 80 -9.77 9.62 1.37
C GLN A 80 -10.10 9.69 -0.13
N GLY A 81 -10.86 10.72 -0.53
CA GLY A 81 -11.31 10.90 -1.90
C GLY A 81 -12.40 9.93 -2.38
N VAL A 82 -12.72 8.93 -1.58
CA VAL A 82 -13.77 7.93 -1.77
C VAL A 82 -14.50 7.68 -0.45
N LEU A 83 -15.67 7.06 -0.50
CA LEU A 83 -16.30 6.53 0.70
C LEU A 83 -15.45 5.40 1.29
N GLN A 84 -15.31 5.38 2.61
CA GLN A 84 -14.59 4.31 3.29
C GLN A 84 -15.23 2.95 2.98
N ASP A 85 -14.42 2.03 2.47
CA ASP A 85 -14.85 0.67 2.14
C ASP A 85 -13.70 -0.32 2.41
N TYR A 86 -13.81 -1.02 3.53
CA TYR A 86 -12.81 -2.02 3.92
C TYR A 86 -12.79 -3.26 3.00
N LYS A 87 -13.90 -3.59 2.33
CA LYS A 87 -13.92 -4.71 1.36
C LYS A 87 -13.13 -4.36 0.11
N GLU A 88 -13.34 -3.16 -0.43
CA GLU A 88 -12.54 -2.67 -1.54
C GLU A 88 -11.06 -2.50 -1.15
N ALA A 89 -10.79 -1.97 0.06
CA ALA A 89 -9.42 -1.87 0.55
C ALA A 89 -8.73 -3.25 0.60
N ALA A 90 -9.40 -4.28 1.12
CA ALA A 90 -8.86 -5.64 1.20
C ALA A 90 -8.53 -6.22 -0.17
N LYS A 91 -9.39 -6.01 -1.17
CA LYS A 91 -9.15 -6.46 -2.55
C LYS A 91 -7.87 -5.83 -3.13
N TRP A 92 -7.73 -4.51 -3.00
CA TRP A 92 -6.57 -3.82 -3.53
C TRP A 92 -5.29 -4.15 -2.77
N TYR A 93 -5.37 -4.30 -1.44
CA TYR A 93 -4.24 -4.79 -0.65
C TYR A 93 -3.84 -6.22 -1.02
N ALA A 94 -4.80 -7.11 -1.28
CA ALA A 94 -4.51 -8.48 -1.70
C ALA A 94 -3.72 -8.51 -3.02
N LEU A 95 -4.17 -7.76 -4.04
CA LEU A 95 -3.46 -7.67 -5.31
C LEU A 95 -2.02 -7.15 -5.15
N ALA A 96 -1.80 -6.15 -4.31
CA ALA A 96 -0.45 -5.65 -4.04
C ALA A 96 0.38 -6.64 -3.20
N ALA A 97 -0.23 -7.30 -2.21
CA ALA A 97 0.41 -8.27 -1.34
C ALA A 97 0.88 -9.52 -2.08
N GLU A 98 0.09 -10.01 -3.02
CA GLU A 98 0.41 -11.13 -3.92
C GLU A 98 1.64 -10.83 -4.80
N GLN A 99 1.86 -9.56 -5.13
CA GLN A 99 3.05 -9.09 -5.85
C GLN A 99 4.26 -8.85 -4.91
N GLY A 100 4.16 -9.21 -3.64
CA GLY A 100 5.25 -9.06 -2.67
C GLY A 100 5.36 -7.67 -2.03
N HIS A 101 4.35 -6.80 -2.16
CA HIS A 101 4.40 -5.48 -1.53
C HIS A 101 4.27 -5.62 0.00
N ALA A 102 5.38 -5.50 0.74
CA ALA A 102 5.47 -5.82 2.17
C ALA A 102 4.46 -5.05 3.05
N ARG A 103 4.22 -3.78 2.74
CA ARG A 103 3.26 -2.97 3.49
C ARG A 103 1.82 -3.42 3.24
N ALA A 104 1.50 -3.85 2.01
CA ALA A 104 0.20 -4.41 1.70
C ALA A 104 -0.01 -5.76 2.41
N GLN A 105 1.02 -6.59 2.50
CA GLN A 105 0.99 -7.85 3.27
C GLN A 105 0.73 -7.56 4.76
N LEU A 106 1.41 -6.57 5.35
CA LEU A 106 1.16 -6.17 6.73
C LEU A 106 -0.29 -5.73 6.94
N ASP A 107 -0.79 -4.82 6.09
CA ASP A 107 -2.13 -4.25 6.24
C ASP A 107 -3.22 -5.28 5.96
N LEU A 108 -3.01 -6.18 4.99
CA LEU A 108 -3.91 -7.31 4.73
C LEU A 108 -3.93 -8.31 5.90
N GLY A 109 -2.77 -8.63 6.47
CA GLY A 109 -2.67 -9.45 7.69
C GLY A 109 -3.45 -8.84 8.86
N PHE A 110 -3.39 -7.53 9.02
CA PHE A 110 -4.19 -6.80 10.01
C PHE A 110 -5.70 -6.91 9.72
N MET A 111 -6.11 -6.79 8.45
CA MET A 111 -7.52 -6.91 8.08
C MET A 111 -8.07 -8.30 8.40
N TYR A 112 -7.33 -9.36 8.10
CA TYR A 112 -7.71 -10.73 8.46
C TYR A 112 -7.73 -10.95 9.97
N LYS A 113 -6.75 -10.39 10.70
CA LYS A 113 -6.71 -10.50 12.17
C LYS A 113 -7.94 -9.84 12.82
N GLU A 114 -8.35 -8.69 12.34
CA GLU A 114 -9.44 -7.90 12.93
C GLU A 114 -10.82 -8.16 12.27
N GLY A 115 -10.89 -8.95 11.19
CA GLY A 115 -12.13 -9.15 10.43
C GLY A 115 -12.64 -7.88 9.73
N LYS A 116 -11.73 -6.98 9.33
CA LYS A 116 -12.09 -5.72 8.64
C LYS A 116 -12.16 -5.93 7.13
N GLY A 117 -13.37 -5.84 6.56
CA GLY A 117 -13.60 -6.02 5.13
C GLY A 117 -13.46 -7.46 4.61
N VAL A 118 -12.97 -8.36 5.46
CA VAL A 118 -12.84 -9.80 5.25
C VAL A 118 -13.35 -10.54 6.49
N LEU A 119 -13.67 -11.83 6.37
CA LEU A 119 -13.92 -12.66 7.54
C LEU A 119 -12.64 -12.79 8.36
N GLN A 120 -12.76 -12.73 9.70
CA GLN A 120 -11.61 -12.92 10.58
C GLN A 120 -11.00 -14.29 10.36
N ASP A 121 -9.71 -14.32 10.08
CA ASP A 121 -8.95 -15.56 9.88
C ASP A 121 -7.51 -15.37 10.36
N TYR A 122 -7.20 -15.94 11.52
CA TYR A 122 -5.85 -15.85 12.09
C TYR A 122 -4.79 -16.63 11.29
N LYS A 123 -5.17 -17.67 10.52
CA LYS A 123 -4.22 -18.39 9.66
C LYS A 123 -3.80 -17.54 8.47
N GLU A 124 -4.76 -16.89 7.82
CA GLU A 124 -4.44 -15.93 6.75
C GLU A 124 -3.66 -14.74 7.31
N ALA A 125 -4.04 -14.19 8.47
CA ALA A 125 -3.29 -13.11 9.11
C ALA A 125 -1.83 -13.52 9.38
N PHE A 126 -1.60 -14.72 9.93
CA PHE A 126 -0.27 -15.28 10.18
C PHE A 126 0.56 -15.37 8.88
N LYS A 127 -0.03 -15.93 7.84
CA LYS A 127 0.62 -16.07 6.51
C LYS A 127 1.10 -14.72 5.97
N TRP A 128 0.23 -13.71 5.98
CA TRP A 128 0.56 -12.40 5.46
C TRP A 128 1.58 -11.65 6.33
N TYR A 129 1.46 -11.73 7.65
CA TYR A 129 2.49 -11.17 8.55
C TYR A 129 3.84 -11.85 8.37
N LYS A 130 3.88 -13.17 8.17
CA LYS A 130 5.12 -13.91 7.93
C LYS A 130 5.83 -13.41 6.68
N LEU A 131 5.10 -13.29 5.56
CA LEU A 131 5.66 -12.77 4.31
C LEU A 131 6.23 -11.34 4.45
N ALA A 132 5.55 -10.46 5.18
CA ALA A 132 6.05 -9.11 5.42
C ALA A 132 7.23 -9.10 6.41
N ALA A 133 7.22 -9.96 7.42
CA ALA A 133 8.28 -10.08 8.41
C ALA A 133 9.59 -10.60 7.79
N GLU A 134 9.50 -11.59 6.90
CA GLU A 134 10.64 -12.13 6.14
C GLU A 134 11.29 -11.07 5.22
N GLN A 135 10.56 -10.02 4.86
CA GLN A 135 11.10 -8.85 4.16
C GLN A 135 11.70 -7.79 5.10
N GLY A 136 11.80 -8.08 6.40
CA GLY A 136 12.37 -7.16 7.39
C GLY A 136 11.42 -6.08 7.89
N TYR A 137 10.10 -6.24 7.69
CA TYR A 137 9.13 -5.25 8.16
C TYR A 137 8.92 -5.38 9.67
N ALA A 138 9.53 -4.50 10.46
CA ALA A 138 9.55 -4.57 11.93
C ALA A 138 8.16 -4.73 12.57
N ARG A 139 7.14 -4.00 12.07
CA ARG A 139 5.76 -4.16 12.56
C ARG A 139 5.18 -5.54 12.27
N ALA A 140 5.56 -6.14 11.15
CA ALA A 140 5.11 -7.50 10.82
C ALA A 140 5.85 -8.54 11.67
N GLN A 141 7.15 -8.34 11.92
CA GLN A 141 7.93 -9.19 12.83
C GLN A 141 7.32 -9.17 14.23
N PHE A 142 7.00 -7.99 14.77
CA PHE A 142 6.31 -7.86 16.04
C PHE A 142 4.96 -8.58 16.05
N ASN A 143 4.13 -8.38 15.03
CA ASN A 143 2.83 -9.04 14.95
C ASN A 143 2.96 -10.57 14.83
N LEU A 144 3.94 -11.04 14.06
CA LEU A 144 4.22 -12.47 13.92
C LEU A 144 4.67 -13.10 15.26
N GLY A 145 5.58 -12.43 15.97
CA GLY A 145 6.00 -12.83 17.32
C GLY A 145 4.81 -12.92 18.28
N PHE A 146 3.92 -11.92 18.23
CA PHE A 146 2.69 -11.92 19.04
C PHE A 146 1.77 -13.11 18.70
N MET A 147 1.64 -13.46 17.40
CA MET A 147 0.83 -14.60 16.98
C MET A 147 1.40 -15.92 17.50
N TYR A 148 2.72 -16.12 17.45
CA TYR A 148 3.38 -17.28 18.08
C TYR A 148 3.20 -17.30 19.60
N TYR A 149 3.35 -16.14 20.25
CA TYR A 149 3.15 -16.03 21.71
C TYR A 149 1.73 -16.42 22.13
N ARG A 150 0.72 -16.08 21.35
CA ARG A 150 -0.70 -16.30 21.67
C ARG A 150 -1.29 -17.57 21.03
N GLY A 151 -0.57 -18.25 20.14
CA GLY A 151 -1.10 -19.38 19.37
C GLY A 151 -2.24 -18.97 18.41
N LEU A 152 -2.16 -17.77 17.82
CA LEU A 152 -3.18 -17.28 16.90
C LEU A 152 -2.87 -17.70 15.47
N GLY A 153 -3.68 -18.59 14.89
CA GLY A 153 -3.47 -19.13 13.54
C GLY A 153 -2.27 -20.06 13.38
N VAL A 154 -1.52 -20.30 14.45
CA VAL A 154 -0.33 -21.15 14.53
C VAL A 154 -0.28 -21.82 15.90
N ILE A 155 0.45 -22.93 16.03
CA ILE A 155 0.72 -23.54 17.32
C ILE A 155 1.56 -22.57 18.17
N GLN A 156 1.15 -22.38 19.43
CA GLN A 156 1.87 -21.51 20.37
C GLN A 156 3.32 -21.96 20.53
N ASP A 157 4.25 -21.02 20.32
CA ASP A 157 5.69 -21.26 20.46
C ASP A 157 6.40 -20.00 20.99
N TYR A 158 6.79 -20.04 22.25
CA TYR A 158 7.48 -18.92 22.91
C TYR A 158 8.90 -18.70 22.37
N LYS A 159 9.58 -19.77 21.91
CA LYS A 159 10.93 -19.65 21.34
C LYS A 159 10.88 -18.92 19.99
N GLU A 160 9.93 -19.30 19.13
CA GLU A 160 9.70 -18.59 17.87
C GLU A 160 9.25 -17.15 18.12
N ALA A 161 8.39 -16.90 19.11
CA ALA A 161 7.98 -15.55 19.46
C ALA A 161 9.17 -14.63 19.79
N VAL A 162 10.13 -15.12 20.63
CA VAL A 162 11.34 -14.36 20.99
C VAL A 162 12.18 -14.04 19.77
N LYS A 163 12.42 -15.00 18.87
CA LYS A 163 13.19 -14.78 17.64
C LYS A 163 12.64 -13.66 16.76
N TRP A 164 11.31 -13.49 16.74
CA TRP A 164 10.69 -12.45 15.94
C TRP A 164 10.62 -11.08 16.64
N TYR A 165 10.90 -11.04 17.96
CA TYR A 165 11.01 -9.78 18.70
C TYR A 165 12.45 -9.18 18.72
N GLU A 166 13.46 -9.99 18.43
CA GLU A 166 14.88 -9.58 18.30
C GLU A 166 15.15 -8.90 16.95
#